data_db4cbdf0977ad66fe8c7d66b6aad2722
#
_entry.id   db4cbdf0977ad66fe8c7d66b6aad2722
#
_cell.length_a   1.000
_cell.length_b   1.000
_cell.length_c   1.000
_cell.angle_alpha   90.00
_cell.angle_beta   90.00
_cell.angle_gamma   90.00
#
_symmetry.space_group_name_H-M   'P 1'
#
loop_
_entity.id
_entity.type
_entity.pdbx_description
1 polymer ?
#
loop_
_entity_poly.entity_id
_entity_poly.type
_entity_poly.pdbx_seq_one_letter_code
_entity_poly.pdbx_strand_id
1 'polypeptide(L)'
;MSKDKIIIYQVLPRLFGNKKSNNKSKGSIIENGSGKFNYFTNRALSEIKKMGYSHVWYTGVIAHASQTDYTSHGIPKQYPEIIKGIAGSPYAIRDYYDVDPDLAIKVENRMKEFENLVTRTHKNGMNVIIDFVPNHVARDYKSIMKPSDVSEFGANDNTSHSFSPTNNFYYISDRELDMSLIPVNHEDVAYSEKPAKATGNDCFTHQPSKFDWYETVKLNYGVDYQNRYETHFNPTPDTWIKMESILLFWAEKKVDGFRCDMAEMVPLEFWEWVIPRIKEKFPKILFIAEIYNKDAYRNFLNKGAFDFLYDKVGLYDVVRDVACGYRPSSDITFTLNEVGDIQNHMLNFLENHDEQRIASDYFLGDPQKGIASMILSACVNTNPIMVYSGQELGEEGMNEEGFSGKDGRTTIFDYWSLDKISRWDNNGKWDETLLTNEEKEIRNFYTSLLNLCNQESAIRKGKFYDLMSANYENSEFNSAKKYAFLRGDEKSLLLIVVNFNDAESVVNVNIPDDAYSFFQKEKKKNGLASPLLKFKNPTVSFSDTNALYLNIDAFSGEIFKITFE
;
A
#
# COMPACT_ATOMS: atom_id res chain seq x y z
N MET A 1 0.87 17.53 20.84
CA MET A 1 1.86 17.00 19.88
C MET A 1 1.46 17.43 18.49
N SER A 2 2.35 18.01 17.70
CA SER A 2 2.05 18.28 16.29
C SER A 2 1.89 16.93 15.61
N LYS A 3 0.69 16.56 15.18
CA LYS A 3 0.52 15.37 14.35
C LYS A 3 1.18 15.69 13.01
N ASP A 4 2.32 15.10 12.74
CA ASP A 4 2.91 15.14 11.40
C ASP A 4 2.05 14.31 10.46
N LYS A 5 2.03 14.67 9.17
CA LYS A 5 1.33 13.88 8.16
C LYS A 5 1.99 12.49 8.07
N ILE A 6 1.19 11.45 8.03
CA ILE A 6 1.69 10.08 7.79
C ILE A 6 2.00 9.95 6.31
N ILE A 7 3.28 9.74 6.00
CA ILE A 7 3.77 9.52 4.65
C ILE A 7 4.51 8.19 4.65
N ILE A 8 3.98 7.21 3.91
CA ILE A 8 4.43 5.82 3.93
C ILE A 8 5.27 5.55 2.68
N TYR A 9 6.47 5.00 2.86
CA TYR A 9 7.25 4.38 1.80
C TYR A 9 6.99 2.88 1.82
N GLN A 10 6.20 2.38 0.88
CA GLN A 10 5.98 0.95 0.71
C GLN A 10 7.15 0.35 -0.07
N VAL A 11 7.71 -0.74 0.41
CA VAL A 11 8.83 -1.41 -0.25
C VAL A 11 8.75 -2.92 -0.09
N LEU A 12 8.95 -3.65 -1.18
CA LEU A 12 9.15 -5.10 -1.15
C LEU A 12 10.65 -5.37 -0.93
N PRO A 13 11.08 -5.81 0.27
CA PRO A 13 12.49 -5.98 0.61
C PRO A 13 13.25 -6.91 -0.35
N ARG A 14 12.56 -7.89 -0.93
CA ARG A 14 13.13 -8.82 -1.92
C ARG A 14 13.71 -8.11 -3.14
N LEU A 15 13.13 -6.98 -3.55
CA LEU A 15 13.57 -6.21 -4.72
C LEU A 15 14.58 -5.13 -4.35
N PHE A 16 14.46 -4.54 -3.13
CA PHE A 16 15.22 -3.37 -2.72
C PHE A 16 16.70 -3.71 -2.49
N GLY A 17 17.57 -3.00 -3.21
CA GLY A 17 19.02 -3.18 -3.09
C GLY A 17 19.53 -4.54 -3.57
N ASN A 18 18.74 -5.30 -4.33
CA ASN A 18 19.22 -6.52 -4.97
C ASN A 18 20.42 -6.19 -5.86
N LYS A 19 21.52 -6.93 -5.67
CA LYS A 19 22.81 -6.66 -6.34
C LYS A 19 22.97 -7.37 -7.68
N LYS A 20 22.02 -8.22 -8.04
CA LYS A 20 22.03 -8.93 -9.32
C LYS A 20 21.08 -8.27 -10.31
N SER A 21 21.50 -8.15 -11.56
CA SER A 21 20.74 -7.53 -12.65
C SER A 21 20.41 -8.53 -13.77
N ASN A 22 20.47 -9.84 -13.50
CA ASN A 22 20.23 -10.85 -14.54
C ASN A 22 18.78 -10.88 -15.01
N ASN A 23 17.83 -10.67 -14.12
CA ASN A 23 16.40 -10.63 -14.38
C ASN A 23 15.92 -11.72 -15.36
N LYS A 24 16.36 -12.96 -15.10
CA LYS A 24 15.96 -14.12 -15.89
C LYS A 24 14.53 -14.49 -15.53
N SER A 25 13.65 -14.59 -16.50
CA SER A 25 12.29 -15.08 -16.29
C SER A 25 12.32 -16.46 -15.60
N LYS A 26 11.58 -16.61 -14.49
CA LYS A 26 11.58 -17.81 -13.63
C LYS A 26 12.97 -18.18 -13.07
N GLY A 27 13.87 -17.21 -12.94
CA GLY A 27 15.19 -17.43 -12.39
C GLY A 27 15.15 -17.70 -10.89
N SER A 28 16.05 -18.57 -10.43
CA SER A 28 16.24 -18.88 -9.01
C SER A 28 16.85 -17.69 -8.24
N ILE A 29 16.80 -17.75 -6.91
CA ILE A 29 17.50 -16.76 -6.05
C ILE A 29 19.02 -16.72 -6.34
N ILE A 30 19.61 -17.83 -6.78
CA ILE A 30 21.05 -17.90 -7.15
C ILE A 30 21.30 -17.10 -8.43
N GLU A 31 20.38 -17.16 -9.39
CA GLU A 31 20.50 -16.45 -10.68
C GLU A 31 20.16 -14.97 -10.54
N ASN A 32 18.99 -14.65 -10.01
CA ASN A 32 18.43 -13.29 -9.98
C ASN A 32 18.74 -12.51 -8.69
N GLY A 33 19.15 -13.21 -7.62
CA GLY A 33 19.40 -12.57 -6.33
C GLY A 33 18.11 -12.22 -5.58
N SER A 34 18.30 -11.61 -4.42
CA SER A 34 17.22 -11.06 -3.57
C SER A 34 17.77 -9.90 -2.75
N GLY A 35 16.97 -8.88 -2.54
CA GLY A 35 17.24 -7.87 -1.53
C GLY A 35 17.31 -8.47 -0.13
N LYS A 36 17.94 -7.77 0.80
CA LYS A 36 18.22 -8.26 2.15
C LYS A 36 17.89 -7.20 3.21
N PHE A 37 17.46 -7.63 4.40
CA PHE A 37 17.26 -6.72 5.54
C PHE A 37 18.47 -5.80 5.80
N ASN A 38 19.67 -6.32 5.58
CA ASN A 38 20.90 -5.58 5.81
C ASN A 38 21.26 -4.61 4.67
N TYR A 39 20.56 -4.64 3.53
CA TYR A 39 20.73 -3.66 2.45
C TYR A 39 20.01 -2.33 2.75
N PHE A 40 19.04 -2.34 3.65
CA PHE A 40 18.51 -1.12 4.27
C PHE A 40 19.51 -0.55 5.27
N THR A 41 20.61 -0.03 4.76
CA THR A 41 21.67 0.59 5.57
C THR A 41 21.19 1.89 6.20
N ASN A 42 21.94 2.42 7.20
CA ASN A 42 21.65 3.77 7.72
C ASN A 42 21.68 4.82 6.60
N ARG A 43 22.54 4.65 5.58
CA ARG A 43 22.60 5.56 4.44
C ARG A 43 21.33 5.49 3.61
N ALA A 44 20.87 4.29 3.21
CA ALA A 44 19.62 4.08 2.49
C ALA A 44 18.43 4.70 3.23
N LEU A 45 18.28 4.36 4.52
CA LEU A 45 17.19 4.86 5.35
C LEU A 45 17.24 6.38 5.56
N SER A 46 18.44 6.96 5.67
CA SER A 46 18.60 8.41 5.73
C SER A 46 18.14 9.10 4.44
N GLU A 47 18.44 8.52 3.26
CA GLU A 47 17.98 9.08 1.99
C GLU A 47 16.46 8.95 1.82
N ILE A 48 15.86 7.83 2.25
CA ILE A 48 14.40 7.68 2.32
C ILE A 48 13.81 8.75 3.24
N LYS A 49 14.37 8.94 4.44
CA LYS A 49 13.90 9.96 5.40
C LYS A 49 13.98 11.38 4.84
N LYS A 50 15.05 11.72 4.12
CA LYS A 50 15.23 13.04 3.50
C LYS A 50 14.16 13.38 2.47
N MET A 51 13.57 12.37 1.83
CA MET A 51 12.44 12.57 0.92
C MET A 51 11.13 12.97 1.64
N GLY A 52 11.08 12.86 2.98
CA GLY A 52 9.92 13.28 3.78
C GLY A 52 9.10 12.13 4.36
N TYR A 53 9.49 10.88 4.17
CA TYR A 53 8.75 9.73 4.71
C TYR A 53 8.80 9.66 6.23
N SER A 54 7.67 9.29 6.83
CA SER A 54 7.51 9.09 8.28
C SER A 54 7.46 7.61 8.67
N HIS A 55 7.06 6.75 7.72
CA HIS A 55 6.90 5.31 7.91
C HIS A 55 7.50 4.56 6.73
N VAL A 56 7.99 3.35 7.00
CA VAL A 56 8.35 2.37 5.95
C VAL A 56 7.47 1.15 6.15
N TRP A 57 6.71 0.78 5.12
CA TRP A 57 6.01 -0.48 5.09
C TRP A 57 6.85 -1.51 4.33
N TYR A 58 7.40 -2.46 5.08
CA TYR A 58 8.14 -3.59 4.55
C TYR A 58 7.17 -4.71 4.16
N THR A 59 6.84 -4.80 2.88
CA THR A 59 5.92 -5.81 2.33
C THR A 59 6.60 -7.17 2.26
N GLY A 60 5.89 -8.24 2.67
CA GLY A 60 6.36 -9.62 2.52
C GLY A 60 7.52 -10.01 3.45
N VAL A 61 7.51 -9.52 4.69
CA VAL A 61 8.53 -9.83 5.71
C VAL A 61 8.30 -11.18 6.36
N ILE A 62 7.03 -11.53 6.65
CA ILE A 62 6.67 -12.79 7.33
C ILE A 62 6.98 -13.97 6.40
N ALA A 63 7.48 -15.07 6.95
CA ALA A 63 7.86 -16.25 6.19
C ALA A 63 6.70 -16.78 5.36
N HIS A 64 6.88 -16.83 4.05
CA HIS A 64 5.88 -17.29 3.08
C HIS A 64 6.41 -18.43 2.23
N ALA A 65 5.53 -19.07 1.47
CA ALA A 65 5.87 -20.20 0.63
C ALA A 65 6.79 -19.76 -0.53
N SER A 66 7.88 -20.50 -0.77
CA SER A 66 8.80 -20.30 -1.90
C SER A 66 9.36 -21.63 -2.40
N GLN A 67 9.85 -21.64 -3.65
CA GLN A 67 10.51 -22.84 -4.20
C GLN A 67 11.97 -22.98 -3.79
N THR A 68 12.53 -21.98 -3.09
CA THR A 68 13.92 -22.01 -2.63
C THR A 68 14.09 -23.01 -1.49
N ASP A 69 15.10 -23.87 -1.61
CA ASP A 69 15.39 -24.94 -0.65
C ASP A 69 16.24 -24.41 0.51
N TYR A 70 15.68 -24.46 1.72
CA TYR A 70 16.34 -24.13 2.98
C TYR A 70 16.41 -25.32 3.95
N THR A 71 16.33 -26.57 3.47
CA THR A 71 16.38 -27.77 4.32
C THR A 71 17.67 -27.89 5.11
N SER A 72 18.78 -27.40 4.59
CA SER A 72 20.06 -27.30 5.31
C SER A 72 20.01 -26.37 6.54
N HIS A 73 18.99 -25.51 6.63
CA HIS A 73 18.73 -24.62 7.77
C HIS A 73 17.54 -25.09 8.63
N GLY A 74 17.08 -26.32 8.44
CA GLY A 74 15.95 -26.89 9.18
C GLY A 74 14.57 -26.40 8.76
N ILE A 75 14.49 -25.70 7.62
CA ILE A 75 13.22 -25.22 7.04
C ILE A 75 12.75 -26.25 6.01
N PRO A 76 11.58 -26.89 6.18
CA PRO A 76 11.10 -27.91 5.24
C PRO A 76 10.94 -27.35 3.82
N LYS A 77 11.34 -28.17 2.82
CA LYS A 77 11.08 -27.85 1.41
C LYS A 77 9.58 -27.88 1.16
N GLN A 78 9.10 -26.96 0.32
CA GLN A 78 7.70 -26.86 -0.07
C GLN A 78 7.48 -27.41 -1.47
N TYR A 79 6.22 -27.65 -1.81
CA TYR A 79 5.81 -28.28 -3.07
C TYR A 79 5.62 -27.22 -4.17
N PRO A 80 6.37 -27.27 -5.28
CA PRO A 80 6.27 -26.26 -6.35
C PRO A 80 4.87 -26.10 -6.94
N GLU A 81 4.04 -27.14 -6.92
CA GLU A 81 2.68 -27.14 -7.47
C GLU A 81 1.75 -26.16 -6.75
N ILE A 82 2.03 -25.85 -5.49
CA ILE A 82 1.22 -24.94 -4.66
C ILE A 82 1.93 -23.62 -4.38
N ILE A 83 2.83 -23.19 -5.28
CA ILE A 83 3.57 -21.92 -5.16
C ILE A 83 3.43 -21.13 -6.46
N LYS A 84 3.02 -19.87 -6.35
CA LYS A 84 2.99 -18.93 -7.49
C LYS A 84 4.37 -18.32 -7.70
N GLY A 85 4.92 -18.44 -8.91
CA GLY A 85 6.27 -18.00 -9.24
C GLY A 85 7.36 -18.82 -8.54
N ILE A 86 8.59 -18.34 -8.55
CA ILE A 86 9.73 -19.04 -7.90
C ILE A 86 9.92 -18.57 -6.46
N ALA A 87 9.79 -17.28 -6.23
CA ALA A 87 9.94 -16.68 -4.90
C ALA A 87 8.66 -16.78 -4.04
N GLY A 88 7.54 -17.16 -4.65
CA GLY A 88 6.25 -17.30 -3.99
C GLY A 88 5.54 -15.99 -3.68
N SER A 89 4.25 -16.10 -3.39
CA SER A 89 3.44 -14.98 -2.94
C SER A 89 3.83 -14.54 -1.52
N PRO A 90 4.12 -13.26 -1.29
CA PRO A 90 4.34 -12.75 0.07
C PRO A 90 3.13 -12.91 0.99
N TYR A 91 1.98 -13.25 0.44
CA TYR A 91 0.71 -13.45 1.16
C TYR A 91 0.38 -14.93 1.40
N ALA A 92 1.12 -15.88 0.84
CA ALA A 92 1.01 -17.31 1.17
C ALA A 92 1.88 -17.61 2.41
N ILE A 93 1.43 -17.19 3.58
CA ILE A 93 2.19 -17.31 4.84
C ILE A 93 2.38 -18.77 5.20
N ARG A 94 3.64 -19.20 5.38
CA ARG A 94 4.01 -20.54 5.83
C ARG A 94 4.30 -20.64 7.31
N ASP A 95 4.72 -19.54 7.94
CA ASP A 95 5.03 -19.46 9.37
C ASP A 95 4.84 -18.03 9.87
N TYR A 96 3.82 -17.80 10.69
CA TYR A 96 3.56 -16.46 11.24
C TYR A 96 4.58 -15.99 12.28
N TYR A 97 5.37 -16.88 12.83
CA TYR A 97 6.33 -16.56 13.89
C TYR A 97 7.77 -16.43 13.38
N ASP A 98 7.94 -16.43 12.06
CA ASP A 98 9.24 -16.32 11.41
C ASP A 98 9.25 -15.26 10.31
N VAL A 99 10.45 -14.85 9.91
CA VAL A 99 10.67 -13.99 8.77
C VAL A 99 11.14 -14.78 7.56
N ASP A 100 10.86 -14.26 6.36
CA ASP A 100 11.29 -14.89 5.12
C ASP A 100 12.81 -15.06 5.07
N PRO A 101 13.30 -16.32 4.92
CA PRO A 101 14.72 -16.61 4.85
C PRO A 101 15.44 -15.96 3.66
N ASP A 102 14.72 -15.70 2.57
CA ASP A 102 15.26 -15.02 1.39
C ASP A 102 15.82 -13.63 1.73
N LEU A 103 15.27 -12.99 2.75
CA LEU A 103 15.61 -11.61 3.13
C LEU A 103 16.79 -11.50 4.10
N ALA A 104 17.30 -12.61 4.59
CA ALA A 104 18.48 -12.63 5.47
C ALA A 104 19.79 -12.86 4.69
N ILE A 105 20.87 -12.27 5.17
CA ILE A 105 22.23 -12.64 4.72
C ILE A 105 22.63 -13.97 5.33
N LYS A 106 22.29 -14.19 6.62
CA LYS A 106 22.49 -15.44 7.34
C LYS A 106 21.16 -15.98 7.80
N VAL A 107 20.70 -17.05 7.16
CA VAL A 107 19.38 -17.64 7.39
C VAL A 107 19.14 -17.99 8.86
N GLU A 108 20.15 -18.49 9.55
CA GLU A 108 20.09 -18.79 10.99
C GLU A 108 19.89 -17.56 11.87
N ASN A 109 20.22 -16.39 11.37
CA ASN A 109 20.09 -15.10 12.08
C ASN A 109 18.92 -14.25 11.56
N ARG A 110 18.04 -14.77 10.70
CA ARG A 110 17.02 -14.02 9.96
C ARG A 110 16.14 -13.12 10.84
N MET A 111 15.64 -13.64 11.96
CA MET A 111 14.84 -12.85 12.89
C MET A 111 15.65 -11.69 13.50
N LYS A 112 16.91 -11.96 13.85
CA LYS A 112 17.81 -10.93 14.40
C LYS A 112 18.16 -9.86 13.38
N GLU A 113 18.30 -10.23 12.11
CA GLU A 113 18.53 -9.26 11.02
C GLU A 113 17.32 -8.36 10.82
N PHE A 114 16.09 -8.91 10.92
CA PHE A 114 14.86 -8.13 10.90
C PHE A 114 14.74 -7.19 12.12
N GLU A 115 14.95 -7.65 13.34
CA GLU A 115 14.94 -6.80 14.55
C GLU A 115 15.95 -5.66 14.45
N ASN A 116 17.11 -5.94 13.84
CA ASN A 116 18.11 -4.91 13.57
C ASN A 116 17.63 -3.91 12.49
N LEU A 117 16.87 -4.35 11.49
CA LEU A 117 16.24 -3.46 10.51
C LEU A 117 15.23 -2.52 11.19
N VAL A 118 14.33 -3.05 12.03
CA VAL A 118 13.37 -2.24 12.80
C VAL A 118 14.13 -1.19 13.61
N THR A 119 15.17 -1.60 14.35
CA THR A 119 16.00 -0.69 15.14
C THR A 119 16.67 0.39 14.28
N ARG A 120 17.19 0.05 13.09
CA ARG A 120 17.81 1.02 12.18
C ARG A 120 16.79 2.01 11.63
N THR A 121 15.58 1.54 11.27
CA THR A 121 14.50 2.39 10.78
C THR A 121 14.10 3.41 11.83
N HIS A 122 13.92 3.00 13.10
CA HIS A 122 13.64 3.88 14.22
C HIS A 122 14.76 4.90 14.45
N LYS A 123 16.03 4.49 14.40
CA LYS A 123 17.19 5.40 14.54
C LYS A 123 17.22 6.48 13.45
N ASN A 124 16.66 6.20 12.28
CA ASN A 124 16.51 7.18 11.20
C ASN A 124 15.21 7.99 11.29
N GLY A 125 14.47 7.90 12.41
CA GLY A 125 13.27 8.70 12.68
C GLY A 125 12.06 8.30 11.83
N MET A 126 11.94 7.03 11.48
CA MET A 126 10.78 6.46 10.77
C MET A 126 10.21 5.27 11.54
N ASN A 127 8.91 5.06 11.43
CA ASN A 127 8.19 3.94 11.99
C ASN A 127 8.13 2.77 11.00
N VAL A 128 7.85 1.58 11.51
CA VAL A 128 7.82 0.32 10.75
C VAL A 128 6.40 -0.23 10.66
N ILE A 129 5.94 -0.49 9.44
CA ILE A 129 4.70 -1.21 9.16
C ILE A 129 5.06 -2.53 8.49
N ILE A 130 4.36 -3.61 8.82
CA ILE A 130 4.43 -4.91 8.14
C ILE A 130 3.04 -5.39 7.75
N ASP A 131 2.96 -6.37 6.84
CA ASP A 131 1.69 -7.03 6.53
C ASP A 131 1.26 -7.94 7.68
N PHE A 132 -0.04 -7.99 7.89
CA PHE A 132 -0.73 -9.03 8.63
C PHE A 132 -1.75 -9.65 7.69
N VAL A 133 -1.61 -10.96 7.43
CA VAL A 133 -2.46 -11.71 6.50
C VAL A 133 -3.43 -12.57 7.29
N PRO A 134 -4.64 -12.11 7.61
CA PRO A 134 -5.54 -12.84 8.50
C PRO A 134 -6.43 -13.84 7.80
N ASN A 135 -6.75 -13.63 6.52
CA ASN A 135 -7.79 -14.37 5.81
C ASN A 135 -7.38 -15.80 5.43
N HIS A 136 -6.09 -16.02 5.17
CA HIS A 136 -5.58 -17.28 4.62
C HIS A 136 -4.13 -17.53 5.00
N VAL A 137 -3.66 -18.75 4.77
CA VAL A 137 -2.26 -19.17 4.92
C VAL A 137 -1.83 -20.00 3.71
N ALA A 138 -0.53 -20.27 3.57
CA ALA A 138 -0.05 -21.22 2.56
C ALA A 138 -0.73 -22.58 2.73
N ARG A 139 -0.95 -23.29 1.63
CA ARG A 139 -1.69 -24.57 1.65
C ARG A 139 -1.00 -25.63 2.50
N ASP A 140 0.33 -25.64 2.51
CA ASP A 140 1.16 -26.50 3.37
C ASP A 140 1.71 -25.77 4.62
N TYR A 141 0.93 -24.82 5.18
CA TYR A 141 1.30 -24.08 6.38
C TYR A 141 1.83 -24.99 7.47
N LYS A 142 3.01 -24.67 7.97
CA LYS A 142 3.62 -25.34 9.12
C LYS A 142 4.61 -24.41 9.80
N SER A 143 4.31 -24.00 11.01
CA SER A 143 5.21 -23.15 11.78
C SER A 143 6.32 -23.99 12.45
N ILE A 144 7.56 -23.57 12.25
CA ILE A 144 8.73 -24.13 12.93
C ILE A 144 9.24 -23.24 14.07
N MET A 145 8.79 -21.98 14.10
CA MET A 145 9.26 -20.97 15.07
C MET A 145 8.19 -20.56 16.08
N LYS A 146 6.98 -21.15 16.03
CA LYS A 146 5.92 -20.82 16.99
C LYS A 146 6.34 -21.12 18.43
N PRO A 147 5.87 -20.37 19.42
CA PRO A 147 6.02 -20.69 20.84
C PRO A 147 5.51 -22.13 21.15
N SER A 148 6.15 -22.77 22.11
CA SER A 148 5.86 -24.19 22.45
C SER A 148 4.45 -24.41 23.02
N ASP A 149 3.85 -23.39 23.58
CA ASP A 149 2.50 -23.37 24.15
C ASP A 149 1.43 -23.04 23.11
N VAL A 150 1.80 -22.68 21.87
CA VAL A 150 0.88 -22.41 20.77
C VAL A 150 0.65 -23.68 19.95
N SER A 151 -0.60 -24.10 19.80
CA SER A 151 -0.96 -25.21 18.91
C SER A 151 -0.94 -24.77 17.44
N GLU A 152 -0.56 -25.71 16.54
CA GLU A 152 -0.55 -25.48 15.10
C GLU A 152 -1.97 -25.22 14.56
N PHE A 153 -2.10 -24.42 13.49
CA PHE A 153 -3.36 -24.32 12.77
C PHE A 153 -3.76 -25.70 12.23
N GLY A 154 -5.04 -26.06 12.46
CA GLY A 154 -5.60 -27.33 12.02
C GLY A 154 -5.24 -28.56 12.87
N ALA A 155 -4.37 -28.43 13.89
CA ALA A 155 -3.93 -29.57 14.70
C ALA A 155 -5.07 -30.29 15.41
N ASN A 156 -6.13 -29.58 15.75
CA ASN A 156 -7.30 -30.11 16.48
C ASN A 156 -8.57 -30.14 15.60
N ASP A 157 -8.44 -29.91 14.28
CA ASP A 157 -9.58 -29.83 13.39
C ASP A 157 -10.27 -31.20 13.20
N ASN A 158 -11.59 -31.18 13.22
CA ASN A 158 -12.39 -32.32 12.81
C ASN A 158 -12.61 -32.27 11.28
N THR A 159 -11.81 -33.03 10.55
CA THR A 159 -11.81 -33.06 9.09
C THR A 159 -12.98 -33.82 8.46
N SER A 160 -13.83 -34.47 9.25
CA SER A 160 -15.02 -35.19 8.75
C SER A 160 -16.20 -34.25 8.40
N HIS A 161 -16.10 -32.98 8.80
CA HIS A 161 -17.12 -31.96 8.56
C HIS A 161 -16.55 -30.84 7.68
N SER A 162 -17.35 -30.36 6.72
CA SER A 162 -16.96 -29.22 5.88
C SER A 162 -16.76 -27.93 6.70
N PHE A 163 -17.60 -27.73 7.70
CA PHE A 163 -17.50 -26.67 8.69
C PHE A 163 -17.61 -27.24 10.11
N SER A 164 -16.82 -26.69 11.02
CA SER A 164 -17.02 -26.80 12.46
C SER A 164 -16.58 -25.48 13.10
N PRO A 165 -17.32 -24.91 14.08
CA PRO A 165 -16.91 -23.68 14.77
C PRO A 165 -15.53 -23.74 15.44
N THR A 166 -15.06 -24.95 15.76
CA THR A 166 -13.79 -25.20 16.43
C THR A 166 -12.63 -25.47 15.47
N ASN A 167 -12.90 -25.66 14.17
CA ASN A 167 -11.87 -25.88 13.17
C ASN A 167 -11.17 -24.58 12.78
N ASN A 168 -9.90 -24.66 12.43
CA ASN A 168 -9.16 -23.53 11.84
C ASN A 168 -9.33 -23.41 10.33
N PHE A 169 -9.75 -24.48 9.65
CA PHE A 169 -9.93 -24.53 8.20
C PHE A 169 -11.33 -25.00 7.80
N TYR A 170 -11.70 -24.72 6.56
CA TYR A 170 -12.87 -25.30 5.89
C TYR A 170 -12.43 -26.48 5.04
N TYR A 171 -13.13 -27.60 5.12
CA TYR A 171 -12.80 -28.82 4.41
C TYR A 171 -13.82 -29.16 3.34
N ILE A 172 -13.36 -29.79 2.27
CA ILE A 172 -14.21 -30.41 1.26
C ILE A 172 -14.25 -31.90 1.60
N SER A 173 -15.21 -32.30 2.43
CA SER A 173 -15.28 -33.64 3.00
C SER A 173 -15.25 -34.73 1.92
N ASP A 174 -14.50 -35.80 2.17
CA ASP A 174 -14.36 -36.97 1.30
C ASP A 174 -13.75 -36.69 -0.09
N ARG A 175 -13.20 -35.49 -0.33
CA ARG A 175 -12.53 -35.14 -1.57
C ARG A 175 -11.05 -34.88 -1.34
N GLU A 176 -10.23 -35.37 -2.26
CA GLU A 176 -8.81 -35.02 -2.37
C GLU A 176 -8.64 -33.81 -3.29
N LEU A 177 -7.65 -32.97 -3.00
CA LEU A 177 -7.32 -31.82 -3.85
C LEU A 177 -6.94 -32.28 -5.26
N ASP A 178 -7.59 -31.73 -6.26
CA ASP A 178 -7.32 -31.95 -7.68
C ASP A 178 -6.73 -30.69 -8.31
N MET A 179 -5.44 -30.74 -8.63
CA MET A 179 -4.69 -29.64 -9.24
C MET A 179 -4.65 -29.69 -10.77
N SER A 180 -5.46 -30.55 -11.41
CA SER A 180 -5.42 -30.78 -12.87
C SER A 180 -5.77 -29.56 -13.73
N LEU A 181 -6.45 -28.55 -13.17
CA LEU A 181 -6.77 -27.29 -13.85
C LEU A 181 -5.66 -26.22 -13.74
N ILE A 182 -4.59 -26.52 -13.02
CA ILE A 182 -3.49 -25.58 -12.78
C ILE A 182 -2.28 -26.03 -13.63
N PRO A 183 -1.77 -25.15 -14.51
CA PRO A 183 -0.64 -25.48 -15.36
C PRO A 183 0.67 -25.39 -14.58
N VAL A 184 0.96 -26.38 -13.74
CA VAL A 184 2.23 -26.50 -12.99
C VAL A 184 3.07 -27.62 -13.57
N ASN A 185 4.40 -27.46 -13.50
CA ASN A 185 5.31 -28.57 -13.78
C ASN A 185 5.32 -29.49 -12.57
N HIS A 186 4.78 -30.70 -12.75
CA HIS A 186 4.84 -31.75 -11.73
C HIS A 186 6.26 -32.32 -11.70
N GLU A 187 6.99 -32.04 -10.64
CA GLU A 187 8.23 -32.73 -10.29
C GLU A 187 7.93 -33.98 -9.46
N ASP A 188 8.94 -34.80 -9.17
CA ASP A 188 8.87 -36.19 -8.70
C ASP A 188 8.01 -36.49 -7.46
N VAL A 189 7.49 -35.47 -6.74
CA VAL A 189 6.60 -35.64 -5.58
C VAL A 189 5.41 -34.71 -5.71
N ALA A 190 4.26 -35.23 -6.05
CA ALA A 190 3.01 -34.49 -6.12
C ALA A 190 2.53 -34.08 -4.71
N TYR A 191 2.04 -32.85 -4.57
CA TYR A 191 1.35 -32.42 -3.36
C TYR A 191 0.03 -33.17 -3.19
N SER A 192 -0.24 -33.71 -2.02
CA SER A 192 -1.49 -34.39 -1.68
C SER A 192 -2.14 -33.75 -0.45
N GLU A 193 -3.42 -33.43 -0.56
CA GLU A 193 -4.23 -32.87 0.50
C GLU A 193 -5.59 -33.56 0.57
N LYS A 194 -5.81 -34.35 1.64
CA LYS A 194 -7.06 -35.10 1.85
C LYS A 194 -7.51 -35.01 3.30
N PRO A 195 -8.72 -34.50 3.57
CA PRO A 195 -9.60 -33.84 2.59
C PRO A 195 -9.01 -32.52 2.09
N ALA A 196 -9.43 -32.10 0.88
CA ALA A 196 -9.08 -30.79 0.36
C ALA A 196 -9.62 -29.67 1.24
N LYS A 197 -8.94 -28.52 1.27
CA LYS A 197 -9.37 -27.31 1.98
C LYS A 197 -9.84 -26.24 1.00
N ALA A 198 -10.77 -25.40 1.42
CA ALA A 198 -11.18 -24.22 0.65
C ALA A 198 -10.00 -23.28 0.42
N THR A 199 -9.93 -22.64 -0.77
CA THR A 199 -8.87 -21.66 -1.09
C THR A 199 -9.12 -20.31 -0.41
N GLY A 200 -8.08 -19.49 -0.30
CA GLY A 200 -8.14 -18.18 0.37
C GLY A 200 -9.15 -17.20 -0.22
N ASN A 201 -9.52 -17.35 -1.50
CA ASN A 201 -10.52 -16.52 -2.19
C ASN A 201 -11.96 -17.07 -2.10
N ASP A 202 -12.29 -17.80 -1.03
CA ASP A 202 -13.62 -18.36 -0.78
C ASP A 202 -14.09 -19.38 -1.86
N CYS A 203 -13.15 -20.09 -2.48
CA CYS A 203 -13.45 -21.14 -3.42
C CYS A 203 -13.60 -22.49 -2.69
N PHE A 204 -14.85 -22.93 -2.49
CA PHE A 204 -15.21 -24.14 -1.74
C PHE A 204 -15.32 -25.37 -2.66
N THR A 205 -14.30 -25.59 -3.52
CA THR A 205 -14.19 -26.77 -4.36
C THR A 205 -12.86 -27.50 -4.12
N HIS A 206 -12.85 -28.81 -4.35
CA HIS A 206 -11.63 -29.61 -4.32
C HIS A 206 -10.76 -29.45 -5.59
N GLN A 207 -11.28 -28.79 -6.65
CA GLN A 207 -10.60 -28.57 -7.91
C GLN A 207 -10.56 -27.06 -8.21
N PRO A 208 -9.64 -26.30 -7.58
CA PRO A 208 -9.47 -24.89 -7.88
C PRO A 208 -8.89 -24.69 -9.28
N SER A 209 -9.17 -23.54 -9.89
CA SER A 209 -8.61 -23.13 -11.16
C SER A 209 -7.32 -22.30 -10.98
N LYS A 210 -6.61 -22.02 -12.08
CA LYS A 210 -5.46 -21.11 -12.09
C LYS A 210 -5.78 -19.66 -11.68
N PHE A 211 -7.06 -19.27 -11.70
CA PHE A 211 -7.52 -17.94 -11.30
C PHE A 211 -7.87 -17.85 -9.82
N ASP A 212 -7.95 -19.00 -9.14
CA ASP A 212 -8.14 -19.06 -7.71
C ASP A 212 -6.81 -18.86 -6.97
N TRP A 213 -6.89 -18.58 -5.67
CA TRP A 213 -5.69 -18.51 -4.84
C TRP A 213 -5.28 -19.93 -4.40
N TYR A 214 -5.00 -20.79 -5.39
CA TYR A 214 -4.76 -22.22 -5.21
C TYR A 214 -3.58 -22.54 -4.27
N GLU A 215 -2.66 -21.59 -4.10
CA GLU A 215 -1.51 -21.69 -3.20
C GLU A 215 -1.87 -21.45 -1.73
N THR A 216 -3.10 -21.03 -1.45
CA THR A 216 -3.56 -20.66 -0.10
C THR A 216 -4.78 -21.46 0.35
N VAL A 217 -5.01 -21.50 1.65
CA VAL A 217 -6.19 -22.08 2.30
C VAL A 217 -6.86 -21.06 3.20
N LYS A 218 -8.19 -21.01 3.15
CA LYS A 218 -9.04 -20.12 3.94
C LYS A 218 -8.98 -20.48 5.43
N LEU A 219 -8.80 -19.47 6.29
CA LEU A 219 -8.92 -19.62 7.74
C LEU A 219 -10.38 -19.46 8.19
N ASN A 220 -10.78 -20.28 9.13
CA ASN A 220 -12.12 -20.31 9.67
C ASN A 220 -12.22 -19.45 10.94
N TYR A 221 -12.98 -18.38 10.83
CA TYR A 221 -13.28 -17.44 11.92
C TYR A 221 -14.62 -17.72 12.60
N GLY A 222 -15.21 -18.88 12.43
CA GLY A 222 -16.51 -19.24 13.01
C GLY A 222 -17.70 -18.79 12.16
N VAL A 223 -17.51 -18.59 10.84
CA VAL A 223 -18.59 -18.27 9.89
C VAL A 223 -18.85 -19.48 9.01
N ASP A 224 -20.09 -20.01 8.98
CA ASP A 224 -20.48 -21.07 8.06
C ASP A 224 -20.95 -20.48 6.72
N TYR A 225 -20.01 -20.33 5.77
CA TYR A 225 -20.27 -19.78 4.44
C TYR A 225 -21.25 -20.61 3.62
N GLN A 226 -21.40 -21.90 3.90
CA GLN A 226 -22.28 -22.79 3.17
C GLN A 226 -23.69 -22.88 3.78
N ASN A 227 -23.88 -22.34 4.99
CA ASN A 227 -25.14 -22.27 5.69
C ASN A 227 -25.56 -20.81 5.96
N ARG A 228 -25.80 -20.03 4.91
CA ARG A 228 -26.31 -18.64 4.95
C ARG A 228 -25.46 -17.69 5.80
N TYR A 229 -24.14 -17.94 5.89
CA TYR A 229 -23.21 -17.14 6.69
C TYR A 229 -23.55 -17.14 8.20
N GLU A 230 -24.08 -18.26 8.72
CA GLU A 230 -24.36 -18.39 10.15
C GLU A 230 -23.06 -18.20 10.94
N THR A 231 -23.14 -17.38 12.01
CA THR A 231 -21.98 -17.03 12.82
C THR A 231 -21.95 -17.79 14.15
N HIS A 232 -20.76 -18.25 14.52
CA HIS A 232 -20.51 -19.07 15.72
C HIS A 232 -19.32 -18.46 16.50
N PHE A 233 -19.57 -17.32 17.17
CA PHE A 233 -18.52 -16.57 17.89
C PHE A 233 -18.53 -16.81 19.41
N ASN A 234 -19.39 -17.68 19.90
CA ASN A 234 -19.45 -18.09 21.30
C ASN A 234 -19.50 -19.62 21.43
N PRO A 235 -18.45 -20.28 21.97
CA PRO A 235 -17.19 -19.67 22.47
C PRO A 235 -16.37 -18.99 21.38
N THR A 236 -15.46 -18.09 21.78
CA THR A 236 -14.53 -17.42 20.86
C THR A 236 -13.78 -18.44 20.00
N PRO A 237 -13.79 -18.32 18.65
CA PRO A 237 -13.10 -19.25 17.77
C PRO A 237 -11.59 -19.33 18.06
N ASP A 238 -11.02 -20.52 17.98
CA ASP A 238 -9.59 -20.76 18.21
C ASP A 238 -8.69 -19.94 17.27
N THR A 239 -9.14 -19.73 16.03
CA THR A 239 -8.44 -18.86 15.06
C THR A 239 -8.26 -17.44 15.59
N TRP A 240 -9.24 -16.88 16.30
CA TRP A 240 -9.14 -15.53 16.86
C TRP A 240 -8.03 -15.45 17.91
N ILE A 241 -7.96 -16.43 18.79
CA ILE A 241 -6.94 -16.49 19.85
C ILE A 241 -5.53 -16.61 19.25
N LYS A 242 -5.38 -17.46 18.23
CA LYS A 242 -4.11 -17.61 17.52
C LYS A 242 -3.68 -16.32 16.81
N MET A 243 -4.61 -15.65 16.15
CA MET A 243 -4.34 -14.38 15.47
C MET A 243 -4.00 -13.24 16.44
N GLU A 244 -4.64 -13.18 17.61
CA GLU A 244 -4.24 -12.25 18.68
C GLU A 244 -2.79 -12.52 19.11
N SER A 245 -2.42 -13.78 19.31
CA SER A 245 -1.07 -14.15 19.72
C SER A 245 -0.02 -13.76 18.66
N ILE A 246 -0.34 -13.91 17.38
CA ILE A 246 0.51 -13.50 16.26
C ILE A 246 0.70 -11.96 16.25
N LEU A 247 -0.37 -11.19 16.38
CA LEU A 247 -0.30 -9.73 16.43
C LEU A 247 0.54 -9.25 17.62
N LEU A 248 0.37 -9.86 18.79
CA LEU A 248 1.16 -9.55 19.98
C LEU A 248 2.64 -9.87 19.77
N PHE A 249 2.95 -11.04 19.18
CA PHE A 249 4.33 -11.43 18.88
C PHE A 249 5.06 -10.37 18.03
N TRP A 250 4.42 -9.88 16.96
CA TRP A 250 5.02 -8.87 16.10
C TRP A 250 5.07 -7.48 16.74
N ALA A 251 4.06 -7.11 17.52
CA ALA A 251 4.07 -5.87 18.29
C ALA A 251 5.22 -5.84 19.31
N GLU A 252 5.54 -6.97 19.94
CA GLU A 252 6.70 -7.13 20.83
C GLU A 252 8.04 -7.00 20.09
N LYS A 253 8.08 -7.30 18.77
CA LYS A 253 9.23 -7.03 17.89
C LYS A 253 9.36 -5.55 17.51
N LYS A 254 8.51 -4.69 18.08
CA LYS A 254 8.53 -3.22 17.94
C LYS A 254 8.17 -2.74 16.53
N VAL A 255 7.31 -3.45 15.82
CA VAL A 255 6.64 -2.87 14.66
C VAL A 255 5.62 -1.84 15.13
N ASP A 256 5.42 -0.77 14.37
CA ASP A 256 4.58 0.36 14.73
C ASP A 256 3.20 0.29 14.07
N GLY A 257 3.00 -0.65 13.15
CA GLY A 257 1.71 -0.82 12.50
C GLY A 257 1.61 -2.09 11.67
N PHE A 258 0.36 -2.45 11.38
CA PHE A 258 -0.01 -3.56 10.52
C PHE A 258 -0.85 -3.05 9.34
N ARG A 259 -0.46 -3.44 8.13
CA ARG A 259 -1.36 -3.44 6.98
C ARG A 259 -2.07 -4.81 6.96
N CYS A 260 -3.37 -4.80 7.15
CA CYS A 260 -4.19 -5.99 7.23
C CYS A 260 -4.71 -6.36 5.83
N ASP A 261 -4.14 -7.45 5.30
CA ASP A 261 -4.47 -7.99 3.98
C ASP A 261 -5.92 -8.47 3.93
N MET A 262 -6.64 -8.10 2.86
CA MET A 262 -8.02 -8.53 2.60
C MET A 262 -8.91 -8.48 3.86
N ALA A 263 -8.82 -7.38 4.63
CA ALA A 263 -9.48 -7.28 5.94
C ALA A 263 -10.99 -7.49 5.89
N GLU A 264 -11.64 -7.17 4.76
CA GLU A 264 -13.09 -7.36 4.58
C GLU A 264 -13.51 -8.83 4.42
N MET A 265 -12.57 -9.73 4.11
CA MET A 265 -12.84 -11.18 4.03
C MET A 265 -12.81 -11.86 5.42
N VAL A 266 -12.53 -11.11 6.46
CA VAL A 266 -12.52 -11.54 7.86
C VAL A 266 -13.68 -10.86 8.59
N PRO A 267 -14.45 -11.58 9.46
CA PRO A 267 -15.58 -10.99 10.15
C PRO A 267 -15.23 -9.70 10.90
N LEU A 268 -16.11 -8.69 10.78
CA LEU A 268 -15.95 -7.41 11.47
C LEU A 268 -15.82 -7.59 12.99
N GLU A 269 -16.52 -8.57 13.55
CA GLU A 269 -16.54 -8.89 14.98
C GLU A 269 -15.16 -9.35 15.48
N PHE A 270 -14.35 -10.00 14.64
CA PHE A 270 -12.96 -10.32 14.98
C PHE A 270 -12.15 -9.04 15.17
N TRP A 271 -12.27 -8.06 14.26
CA TRP A 271 -11.56 -6.79 14.35
C TRP A 271 -11.99 -5.97 15.55
N GLU A 272 -13.30 -5.91 15.81
CA GLU A 272 -13.89 -5.29 17.00
C GLU A 272 -13.34 -5.91 18.30
N TRP A 273 -13.07 -7.20 18.28
CA TRP A 273 -12.53 -7.93 19.42
C TRP A 273 -11.00 -7.77 19.56
N VAL A 274 -10.24 -7.87 18.46
CA VAL A 274 -8.77 -7.98 18.55
C VAL A 274 -8.06 -6.64 18.63
N ILE A 275 -8.46 -5.63 17.83
CA ILE A 275 -7.72 -4.36 17.74
C ILE A 275 -7.69 -3.62 19.08
N PRO A 276 -8.80 -3.47 19.84
CA PRO A 276 -8.75 -2.85 21.17
C PRO A 276 -7.80 -3.58 22.13
N ARG A 277 -7.78 -4.91 22.10
CA ARG A 277 -6.92 -5.75 22.96
C ARG A 277 -5.44 -5.55 22.66
N ILE A 278 -5.07 -5.43 21.39
CA ILE A 278 -3.70 -5.10 21.00
C ILE A 278 -3.35 -3.66 21.42
N LYS A 279 -4.24 -2.70 21.16
CA LYS A 279 -4.03 -1.29 21.51
C LYS A 279 -4.00 -1.03 23.03
N GLU A 280 -4.61 -1.86 23.84
CA GLU A 280 -4.47 -1.81 25.31
C GLU A 280 -3.01 -1.97 25.74
N LYS A 281 -2.27 -2.88 25.10
CA LYS A 281 -0.84 -3.12 25.39
C LYS A 281 0.09 -2.22 24.57
N PHE A 282 -0.29 -1.90 23.34
CA PHE A 282 0.48 -1.12 22.38
C PHE A 282 -0.34 0.07 21.83
N PRO A 283 -0.61 1.11 22.62
CA PRO A 283 -1.60 2.14 22.31
C PRO A 283 -1.28 3.01 21.07
N LYS A 284 -0.06 2.94 20.53
CA LYS A 284 0.36 3.71 19.36
C LYS A 284 0.40 2.90 18.08
N ILE A 285 0.14 1.59 18.16
CA ILE A 285 0.22 0.72 16.99
C ILE A 285 -0.91 1.06 16.01
N LEU A 286 -0.57 1.14 14.73
CA LEU A 286 -1.51 1.49 13.67
C LEU A 286 -2.09 0.22 13.02
N PHE A 287 -3.37 0.30 12.65
CA PHE A 287 -4.02 -0.71 11.83
C PHE A 287 -4.56 -0.07 10.56
N ILE A 288 -4.11 -0.56 9.41
CA ILE A 288 -4.50 -0.11 8.07
C ILE A 288 -5.21 -1.28 7.38
N ALA A 289 -6.48 -1.11 7.02
CA ALA A 289 -7.25 -2.16 6.34
C ALA A 289 -7.17 -2.02 4.82
N GLU A 290 -6.89 -3.14 4.17
CA GLU A 290 -7.24 -3.32 2.78
C GLU A 290 -8.72 -3.71 2.70
N ILE A 291 -9.52 -2.84 2.07
CA ILE A 291 -10.97 -3.00 1.95
C ILE A 291 -11.46 -2.31 0.68
N TYR A 292 -12.32 -2.97 -0.06
CA TYR A 292 -12.86 -2.49 -1.34
C TYR A 292 -14.37 -2.19 -1.29
N ASN A 293 -15.08 -2.72 -0.29
CA ASN A 293 -16.49 -2.45 -0.10
C ASN A 293 -16.71 -1.10 0.61
N LYS A 294 -17.10 -0.06 -0.13
CA LYS A 294 -17.37 1.29 0.41
C LYS A 294 -18.45 1.31 1.50
N ASP A 295 -19.45 0.45 1.40
CA ASP A 295 -20.54 0.39 2.37
C ASP A 295 -20.06 -0.10 3.76
N ALA A 296 -18.95 -0.83 3.78
CA ALA A 296 -18.35 -1.33 5.01
C ALA A 296 -17.38 -0.34 5.68
N TYR A 297 -16.88 0.69 4.98
CA TYR A 297 -15.83 1.59 5.48
C TYR A 297 -16.09 2.11 6.89
N ARG A 298 -17.30 2.66 7.14
CA ARG A 298 -17.64 3.25 8.44
C ARG A 298 -17.73 2.22 9.56
N ASN A 299 -18.14 0.98 9.24
CA ASN A 299 -18.15 -0.10 10.21
C ASN A 299 -16.75 -0.53 10.60
N PHE A 300 -15.82 -0.64 9.64
CA PHE A 300 -14.43 -1.00 9.90
C PHE A 300 -13.69 0.08 10.71
N LEU A 301 -13.99 1.37 10.48
CA LEU A 301 -13.45 2.45 11.30
C LEU A 301 -14.06 2.49 12.70
N ASN A 302 -15.40 2.46 12.81
CA ASN A 302 -16.09 2.75 14.06
C ASN A 302 -16.16 1.53 15.00
N LYS A 303 -16.45 0.34 14.45
CA LYS A 303 -16.53 -0.91 15.21
C LYS A 303 -15.24 -1.71 15.13
N GLY A 304 -14.70 -1.86 13.93
CA GLY A 304 -13.44 -2.59 13.68
C GLY A 304 -12.21 -1.89 14.25
N ALA A 305 -12.31 -0.62 14.67
CA ALA A 305 -11.28 0.19 15.31
C ALA A 305 -9.97 0.37 14.47
N PHE A 306 -10.06 0.26 13.14
CA PHE A 306 -8.97 0.59 12.24
C PHE A 306 -8.66 2.09 12.28
N ASP A 307 -7.38 2.43 12.11
CA ASP A 307 -6.95 3.82 12.03
C ASP A 307 -7.14 4.37 10.62
N PHE A 308 -6.86 3.54 9.60
CA PHE A 308 -6.94 3.92 8.19
C PHE A 308 -7.45 2.78 7.32
N LEU A 309 -8.07 3.14 6.20
CA LEU A 309 -8.53 2.24 5.15
C LEU A 309 -7.91 2.63 3.80
N TYR A 310 -7.72 1.70 2.89
CA TYR A 310 -7.34 1.98 1.51
C TYR A 310 -8.44 2.78 0.80
N ASP A 311 -8.04 3.84 0.09
CA ASP A 311 -8.93 4.56 -0.83
C ASP A 311 -8.73 4.06 -2.28
N LYS A 312 -8.90 2.73 -2.47
CA LYS A 312 -8.71 2.10 -3.79
C LYS A 312 -9.88 2.37 -4.71
N VAL A 313 -11.08 1.94 -4.31
CA VAL A 313 -12.30 2.05 -5.13
C VAL A 313 -12.95 3.44 -5.06
N GLY A 314 -12.39 4.34 -4.26
CA GLY A 314 -12.75 5.74 -4.19
C GLY A 314 -11.80 6.60 -5.01
N LEU A 315 -10.90 7.31 -4.32
CA LEU A 315 -10.04 8.32 -4.94
C LEU A 315 -9.05 7.74 -5.94
N TYR A 316 -8.43 6.57 -5.65
CA TYR A 316 -7.47 5.97 -6.58
C TYR A 316 -8.08 5.71 -7.96
N ASP A 317 -9.20 4.96 -8.03
CA ASP A 317 -9.82 4.61 -9.32
C ASP A 317 -10.27 5.86 -10.09
N VAL A 318 -10.87 6.84 -9.40
CA VAL A 318 -11.32 8.07 -10.05
C VAL A 318 -10.15 8.91 -10.54
N VAL A 319 -9.10 9.09 -9.75
CA VAL A 319 -7.91 9.86 -10.17
C VAL A 319 -7.18 9.18 -11.32
N ARG A 320 -7.11 7.84 -11.31
CA ARG A 320 -6.58 7.06 -12.43
C ARG A 320 -7.37 7.31 -13.72
N ASP A 321 -8.70 7.19 -13.66
CA ASP A 321 -9.57 7.40 -14.81
C ASP A 321 -9.50 8.83 -15.35
N VAL A 322 -9.43 9.83 -14.45
CA VAL A 322 -9.27 11.25 -14.82
C VAL A 322 -7.92 11.48 -15.51
N ALA A 323 -6.83 10.91 -14.96
CA ALA A 323 -5.49 11.05 -15.53
C ALA A 323 -5.38 10.39 -16.91
N CYS A 324 -6.07 9.26 -17.12
CA CYS A 324 -6.18 8.60 -18.43
C CYS A 324 -7.18 9.27 -19.38
N GLY A 325 -7.92 10.29 -18.93
CA GLY A 325 -8.91 10.99 -19.74
C GLY A 325 -10.25 10.27 -19.92
N TYR A 326 -10.52 9.22 -19.15
CA TYR A 326 -11.77 8.45 -19.21
C TYR A 326 -12.91 9.11 -18.43
N ARG A 327 -12.59 9.98 -17.47
CA ARG A 327 -13.56 10.72 -16.64
C ARG A 327 -13.19 12.19 -16.54
N PRO A 328 -14.18 13.09 -16.34
CA PRO A 328 -13.89 14.49 -16.05
C PRO A 328 -13.33 14.65 -14.63
N SER A 329 -12.44 15.63 -14.43
CA SER A 329 -11.87 15.91 -13.10
C SER A 329 -12.90 16.38 -12.07
N SER A 330 -14.06 16.89 -12.50
CA SER A 330 -15.20 17.20 -11.61
C SER A 330 -15.72 15.98 -10.82
N ASP A 331 -15.50 14.76 -11.32
CA ASP A 331 -15.90 13.52 -10.62
C ASP A 331 -15.15 13.30 -9.31
N ILE A 332 -13.98 13.92 -9.15
CA ILE A 332 -13.20 13.90 -7.91
C ILE A 332 -14.02 14.50 -6.75
N THR A 333 -14.76 15.59 -6.98
CA THR A 333 -15.64 16.21 -5.98
C THR A 333 -16.66 15.21 -5.42
N PHE A 334 -17.32 14.43 -6.30
CA PHE A 334 -18.31 13.45 -5.87
C PHE A 334 -17.68 12.36 -5.01
N THR A 335 -16.53 11.85 -5.43
CA THR A 335 -15.79 10.82 -4.68
C THR A 335 -15.35 11.32 -3.30
N LEU A 336 -14.86 12.54 -3.18
CA LEU A 336 -14.47 13.14 -1.91
C LEU A 336 -15.70 13.35 -1.00
N ASN A 337 -16.85 13.70 -1.55
CA ASN A 337 -18.08 13.87 -0.78
C ASN A 337 -18.64 12.55 -0.24
N GLU A 338 -18.47 11.43 -0.96
CA GLU A 338 -18.90 10.11 -0.46
C GLU A 338 -18.23 9.72 0.87
N VAL A 339 -16.98 10.12 1.05
CA VAL A 339 -16.17 9.82 2.24
C VAL A 339 -15.91 11.06 3.10
N GLY A 340 -16.68 12.13 2.92
CA GLY A 340 -16.40 13.44 3.54
C GLY A 340 -16.21 13.41 5.06
N ASP A 341 -17.00 12.60 5.78
CA ASP A 341 -16.92 12.41 7.23
C ASP A 341 -15.72 11.54 7.67
N ILE A 342 -15.23 10.66 6.80
CA ILE A 342 -14.13 9.72 7.09
C ILE A 342 -12.89 9.98 6.22
N GLN A 343 -12.87 11.03 5.41
CA GLN A 343 -11.83 11.30 4.44
C GLN A 343 -10.42 11.35 5.07
N ASN A 344 -10.30 11.81 6.31
CA ASN A 344 -9.03 11.84 7.05
C ASN A 344 -8.53 10.46 7.50
N HIS A 345 -9.33 9.42 7.35
CA HIS A 345 -8.97 8.03 7.62
C HIS A 345 -8.68 7.22 6.35
N MET A 346 -8.78 7.83 5.16
CA MET A 346 -8.55 7.16 3.89
C MET A 346 -7.09 7.27 3.48
N LEU A 347 -6.39 6.14 3.31
CA LEU A 347 -5.01 6.09 2.82
C LEU A 347 -4.99 6.28 1.31
N ASN A 348 -4.46 7.40 0.85
CA ASN A 348 -4.31 7.68 -0.57
C ASN A 348 -3.02 7.08 -1.13
N PHE A 349 -3.04 6.66 -2.38
CA PHE A 349 -1.88 6.18 -3.13
C PHE A 349 -2.15 6.24 -4.64
N LEU A 350 -1.10 6.12 -5.45
CA LEU A 350 -1.20 6.01 -6.91
C LEU A 350 -0.59 4.71 -7.43
N GLU A 351 0.28 4.10 -6.67
CA GLU A 351 0.88 2.79 -6.92
C GLU A 351 0.94 1.99 -5.62
N ASN A 352 0.83 0.68 -5.74
CA ASN A 352 1.20 -0.30 -4.73
C ASN A 352 1.70 -1.58 -5.43
N HIS A 353 1.87 -2.64 -4.67
CA HIS A 353 2.36 -3.92 -5.19
C HIS A 353 1.33 -4.71 -6.03
N ASP A 354 0.04 -4.32 -6.02
CA ASP A 354 -1.05 -4.94 -6.78
C ASP A 354 -1.47 -4.11 -8.00
N GLU A 355 -1.13 -2.83 -8.03
CA GLU A 355 -1.55 -1.91 -9.08
C GLU A 355 -0.46 -1.66 -10.12
N GLN A 356 -0.89 -1.28 -11.31
CA GLN A 356 0.03 -0.96 -12.40
C GLN A 356 0.82 0.31 -12.09
N ARG A 357 2.10 0.32 -12.51
CA ARG A 357 2.97 1.47 -12.39
C ARG A 357 2.46 2.63 -13.27
N ILE A 358 2.57 3.86 -12.77
CA ILE A 358 2.20 5.09 -13.52
C ILE A 358 2.94 5.15 -14.86
N ALA A 359 4.23 4.79 -14.86
CA ALA A 359 5.08 4.84 -16.04
C ALA A 359 4.86 3.67 -17.01
N SER A 360 4.01 2.69 -16.68
CA SER A 360 3.71 1.56 -17.58
C SER A 360 2.79 1.97 -18.73
N ASP A 361 2.88 1.26 -19.85
CA ASP A 361 1.97 1.39 -21.00
C ASP A 361 0.51 1.05 -20.64
N TYR A 362 0.29 0.40 -19.49
CA TYR A 362 -1.04 0.03 -18.98
C TYR A 362 -1.67 1.11 -18.10
N PHE A 363 -0.95 2.21 -17.83
CA PHE A 363 -1.48 3.36 -17.12
C PHE A 363 -1.22 4.65 -17.91
N LEU A 364 -0.15 5.41 -17.63
CA LEU A 364 0.11 6.70 -18.31
C LEU A 364 1.30 6.67 -19.27
N GLY A 365 2.13 5.63 -19.23
CA GLY A 365 3.32 5.46 -20.06
C GLY A 365 4.45 6.48 -19.80
N ASP A 366 4.27 7.36 -18.83
CA ASP A 366 5.21 8.43 -18.50
C ASP A 366 5.01 8.84 -17.02
N PRO A 367 6.06 8.77 -16.17
CA PRO A 367 5.94 9.13 -14.76
C PRO A 367 5.60 10.62 -14.53
N GLN A 368 5.97 11.51 -15.45
CA GLN A 368 5.68 12.93 -15.36
C GLN A 368 4.17 13.21 -15.44
N LYS A 369 3.42 12.40 -16.17
CA LYS A 369 1.95 12.53 -16.25
C LYS A 369 1.24 12.21 -14.93
N GLY A 370 1.91 11.57 -13.99
CA GLY A 370 1.41 11.32 -12.64
C GLY A 370 1.48 12.51 -11.68
N ILE A 371 2.14 13.61 -12.03
CA ILE A 371 2.41 14.75 -11.15
C ILE A 371 1.12 15.38 -10.64
N ALA A 372 0.16 15.68 -11.52
CA ALA A 372 -1.14 16.24 -11.15
C ALA A 372 -1.88 15.36 -10.13
N SER A 373 -1.91 14.04 -10.39
CA SER A 373 -2.53 13.03 -9.53
C SER A 373 -1.85 12.97 -8.15
N MET A 374 -0.52 13.06 -8.12
CA MET A 374 0.24 12.98 -6.87
C MET A 374 0.06 14.24 -6.01
N ILE A 375 0.06 15.44 -6.61
CA ILE A 375 -0.23 16.69 -5.90
C ILE A 375 -1.63 16.64 -5.27
N LEU A 376 -2.63 16.23 -6.03
CA LEU A 376 -4.00 16.09 -5.53
C LEU A 376 -4.03 15.11 -4.35
N SER A 377 -3.56 13.88 -4.55
CA SER A 377 -3.65 12.80 -3.55
C SER A 377 -2.90 13.14 -2.25
N ALA A 378 -1.77 13.85 -2.36
CA ALA A 378 -0.97 14.25 -1.20
C ALA A 378 -1.55 15.44 -0.43
N CYS A 379 -2.29 16.33 -1.10
CA CYS A 379 -2.70 17.61 -0.52
C CYS A 379 -4.19 17.71 -0.18
N VAL A 380 -5.04 16.81 -0.71
CA VAL A 380 -6.49 16.95 -0.60
C VAL A 380 -6.99 16.95 0.84
N ASN A 381 -6.36 16.19 1.75
CA ASN A 381 -6.73 16.18 3.17
C ASN A 381 -5.54 15.92 4.09
N THR A 382 -5.83 15.82 5.40
CA THR A 382 -4.85 15.48 6.46
C THR A 382 -4.49 14.00 6.50
N ASN A 383 -5.18 13.17 5.76
CA ASN A 383 -5.06 11.71 5.64
C ASN A 383 -3.65 11.25 5.24
N PRO A 384 -3.30 9.98 5.51
CA PRO A 384 -2.03 9.42 5.08
C PRO A 384 -1.91 9.33 3.55
N ILE A 385 -0.67 9.36 3.07
CA ILE A 385 -0.30 9.12 1.67
C ILE A 385 0.78 8.05 1.60
N MET A 386 0.70 7.17 0.62
CA MET A 386 1.67 6.13 0.37
C MET A 386 2.31 6.28 -1.02
N VAL A 387 3.60 6.00 -1.10
CA VAL A 387 4.39 5.93 -2.34
C VAL A 387 5.05 4.55 -2.40
N TYR A 388 4.89 3.86 -3.50
CA TYR A 388 5.52 2.56 -3.72
C TYR A 388 6.95 2.73 -4.23
N SER A 389 7.89 1.95 -3.68
CA SER A 389 9.32 2.00 -4.03
C SER A 389 9.55 1.90 -5.54
N GLY A 390 10.25 2.88 -6.10
CA GLY A 390 10.46 3.04 -7.54
C GLY A 390 9.49 4.01 -8.22
N GLN A 391 8.33 4.30 -7.64
CA GLN A 391 7.40 5.32 -8.14
C GLN A 391 8.08 6.69 -8.23
N GLU A 392 8.88 7.02 -7.23
CA GLU A 392 9.66 8.27 -7.15
C GLU A 392 10.83 8.33 -8.14
N LEU A 393 11.08 7.24 -8.87
CA LEU A 393 12.08 7.14 -9.92
C LEU A 393 11.46 6.86 -11.30
N GLY A 394 10.13 6.72 -11.35
CA GLY A 394 9.39 6.39 -12.56
C GLY A 394 9.57 4.94 -13.00
N GLU A 395 9.60 3.98 -12.08
CA GLU A 395 9.65 2.54 -12.39
C GLU A 395 8.46 2.13 -13.25
N GLU A 396 8.71 1.29 -14.27
CA GLU A 396 7.74 1.02 -15.34
C GLU A 396 6.97 -0.28 -15.14
N GLY A 397 7.57 -1.31 -14.53
CA GLY A 397 6.95 -2.64 -14.42
C GLY A 397 6.63 -3.25 -15.79
N MET A 398 7.48 -3.01 -16.80
CA MET A 398 7.24 -3.39 -18.20
C MET A 398 8.13 -4.54 -18.67
N ASN A 399 8.80 -5.23 -17.76
CA ASN A 399 9.57 -6.42 -18.06
C ASN A 399 8.71 -7.68 -18.05
N GLU A 400 9.17 -8.76 -18.64
CA GLU A 400 8.55 -10.09 -18.51
C GLU A 400 8.98 -10.70 -17.17
N GLU A 401 8.25 -10.42 -16.13
CA GLU A 401 8.62 -10.69 -14.76
C GLU A 401 8.08 -12.04 -14.25
N GLY A 402 8.32 -13.10 -14.98
CA GLY A 402 8.05 -14.45 -14.48
C GLY A 402 6.58 -14.84 -14.46
N PHE A 403 6.00 -15.02 -13.27
CA PHE A 403 4.64 -15.55 -13.12
C PHE A 403 3.55 -14.63 -13.70
N SER A 404 3.64 -13.34 -13.47
CA SER A 404 2.63 -12.36 -13.94
C SER A 404 2.77 -12.03 -15.43
N GLY A 405 3.96 -12.19 -16.01
CA GLY A 405 4.24 -11.73 -17.36
C GLY A 405 4.32 -10.19 -17.43
N LYS A 406 4.09 -9.64 -18.61
CA LYS A 406 4.15 -8.19 -18.88
C LYS A 406 2.77 -7.56 -18.73
N ASP A 407 2.44 -7.02 -17.58
CA ASP A 407 1.13 -6.45 -17.28
C ASP A 407 1.18 -5.04 -16.64
N GLY A 408 2.36 -4.42 -16.58
CA GLY A 408 2.56 -3.09 -16.00
C GLY A 408 2.72 -3.08 -14.49
N ARG A 409 2.83 -4.25 -13.86
CA ARG A 409 3.09 -4.43 -12.44
C ARG A 409 4.51 -4.89 -12.20
N THR A 410 5.08 -4.49 -11.08
CA THR A 410 6.31 -5.11 -10.58
C THR A 410 5.98 -6.44 -9.92
N THR A 411 6.67 -7.53 -10.31
CA THR A 411 6.39 -8.86 -9.75
C THR A 411 6.56 -8.92 -8.24
N ILE A 412 5.63 -9.61 -7.58
CA ILE A 412 5.73 -9.99 -6.17
C ILE A 412 5.98 -11.51 -6.00
N PHE A 413 6.06 -12.26 -7.11
CA PHE A 413 6.12 -13.72 -7.12
C PHE A 413 7.49 -14.28 -7.50
N ASP A 414 8.38 -13.42 -8.00
CA ASP A 414 9.66 -13.84 -8.57
C ASP A 414 10.84 -13.07 -7.97
N TYR A 415 12.04 -13.63 -8.10
CA TYR A 415 13.28 -12.94 -7.81
C TYR A 415 13.59 -11.97 -8.95
N TRP A 416 13.70 -10.71 -8.64
CA TRP A 416 13.88 -9.65 -9.62
C TRP A 416 14.74 -8.50 -9.07
N SER A 417 15.23 -7.63 -9.94
CA SER A 417 15.84 -6.36 -9.56
C SER A 417 15.24 -5.23 -10.36
N LEU A 418 15.14 -4.06 -9.76
CA LEU A 418 14.64 -2.84 -10.36
C LEU A 418 15.82 -1.97 -10.79
N ASP A 419 15.96 -1.71 -12.08
CA ASP A 419 17.10 -1.01 -12.64
C ASP A 419 17.24 0.41 -12.09
N LYS A 420 16.12 1.13 -11.92
CA LYS A 420 16.12 2.50 -11.40
C LYS A 420 16.51 2.53 -9.92
N ILE A 421 16.05 1.58 -9.11
CA ILE A 421 16.49 1.41 -7.71
C ILE A 421 17.97 1.03 -7.67
N SER A 422 18.45 0.16 -8.57
CA SER A 422 19.86 -0.23 -8.64
C SER A 422 20.77 0.94 -8.98
N ARG A 423 20.33 1.84 -9.89
CA ARG A 423 21.06 3.09 -10.17
C ARG A 423 21.10 4.02 -8.95
N TRP A 424 20.00 4.15 -8.22
CA TRP A 424 19.96 4.92 -6.98
C TRP A 424 20.81 4.29 -5.86
N ASP A 425 20.78 2.96 -5.72
CA ASP A 425 21.65 2.25 -4.75
C ASP A 425 23.14 2.52 -5.02
N ASN A 426 23.55 2.60 -6.28
CA ASN A 426 24.92 2.89 -6.70
C ASN A 426 25.98 2.17 -5.84
N ASN A 427 25.86 0.84 -5.73
CA ASN A 427 26.72 -0.01 -4.90
C ASN A 427 26.76 0.39 -3.41
N GLY A 428 25.62 0.76 -2.84
CA GLY A 428 25.44 1.11 -1.43
C GLY A 428 25.73 2.57 -1.09
N LYS A 429 26.01 3.42 -2.09
CA LYS A 429 26.21 4.86 -1.90
C LYS A 429 24.90 5.60 -1.68
N TRP A 430 23.83 5.12 -2.31
CA TRP A 430 22.48 5.72 -2.25
C TRP A 430 22.55 7.20 -2.61
N ASP A 431 22.96 7.48 -3.84
CA ASP A 431 23.11 8.83 -4.39
C ASP A 431 22.55 8.91 -5.82
N GLU A 432 22.51 10.11 -6.37
CA GLU A 432 21.94 10.39 -7.68
C GLU A 432 22.95 10.31 -8.84
N THR A 433 24.17 9.81 -8.58
CA THR A 433 25.27 9.86 -9.58
C THR A 433 24.94 9.07 -10.85
N LEU A 434 24.28 7.92 -10.71
CA LEU A 434 23.91 7.04 -11.82
C LEU A 434 22.48 7.25 -12.33
N LEU A 435 21.68 8.11 -11.69
CA LEU A 435 20.34 8.42 -12.14
C LEU A 435 20.37 9.25 -13.43
N THR A 436 19.43 9.01 -14.33
CA THR A 436 19.18 9.87 -15.50
C THR A 436 18.65 11.23 -15.08
N ASN A 437 18.57 12.18 -16.01
CA ASN A 437 18.00 13.49 -15.70
C ASN A 437 16.49 13.38 -15.37
N GLU A 438 15.76 12.56 -16.11
CA GLU A 438 14.34 12.30 -15.92
C GLU A 438 14.06 11.67 -14.53
N GLU A 439 14.89 10.69 -14.13
CA GLU A 439 14.81 10.06 -12.81
C GLU A 439 15.09 11.07 -11.67
N LYS A 440 16.06 11.96 -11.87
CA LYS A 440 16.35 13.04 -10.91
C LYS A 440 15.21 14.06 -10.83
N GLU A 441 14.63 14.44 -11.96
CA GLU A 441 13.51 15.40 -12.00
C GLU A 441 12.29 14.85 -11.24
N ILE A 442 11.87 13.62 -11.55
CA ILE A 442 10.72 13.03 -10.85
C ILE A 442 11.00 12.81 -9.37
N ARG A 443 12.21 12.35 -8.99
CA ARG A 443 12.62 12.20 -7.61
C ARG A 443 12.62 13.53 -6.84
N ASN A 444 13.12 14.58 -7.46
CA ASN A 444 13.12 15.93 -6.89
C ASN A 444 11.70 16.47 -6.68
N PHE A 445 10.80 16.18 -7.62
CA PHE A 445 9.38 16.50 -7.44
C PHE A 445 8.80 15.80 -6.21
N TYR A 446 8.94 14.47 -6.08
CA TYR A 446 8.45 13.73 -4.90
C TYR A 446 9.07 14.26 -3.62
N THR A 447 10.38 14.49 -3.61
CA THR A 447 11.09 15.05 -2.44
C THR A 447 10.53 16.41 -2.04
N SER A 448 10.30 17.29 -3.00
CA SER A 448 9.77 18.64 -2.75
C SER A 448 8.34 18.58 -2.23
N LEU A 449 7.46 17.81 -2.89
CA LEU A 449 6.06 17.67 -2.50
C LEU A 449 5.90 17.06 -1.10
N LEU A 450 6.58 15.94 -0.81
CA LEU A 450 6.42 15.25 0.47
C LEU A 450 6.99 16.07 1.64
N ASN A 451 8.10 16.77 1.43
CA ASN A 451 8.63 17.69 2.43
C ASN A 451 7.70 18.90 2.63
N LEU A 452 7.11 19.44 1.56
CA LEU A 452 6.11 20.50 1.66
C LEU A 452 4.89 20.04 2.47
N CYS A 453 4.40 18.82 2.25
CA CYS A 453 3.33 18.22 3.03
C CYS A 453 3.67 18.14 4.53
N ASN A 454 4.94 17.92 4.88
CA ASN A 454 5.40 17.92 6.28
C ASN A 454 5.57 19.34 6.85
N GLN A 455 5.86 20.34 6.02
CA GLN A 455 6.14 21.72 6.48
C GLN A 455 4.87 22.56 6.61
N GLU A 456 3.96 22.47 5.64
CA GLU A 456 2.76 23.31 5.61
C GLU A 456 1.66 22.82 6.55
N SER A 457 1.39 23.61 7.58
CA SER A 457 0.36 23.27 8.58
C SER A 457 -1.04 23.17 7.98
N ALA A 458 -1.33 23.95 6.94
CA ALA A 458 -2.59 23.89 6.21
C ALA A 458 -2.84 22.50 5.56
N ILE A 459 -1.79 21.79 5.12
CA ILE A 459 -1.92 20.42 4.59
C ILE A 459 -2.06 19.42 5.74
N ARG A 460 -1.24 19.55 6.80
CA ARG A 460 -1.21 18.59 7.92
C ARG A 460 -2.44 18.65 8.83
N LYS A 461 -3.03 19.83 9.02
CA LYS A 461 -4.05 20.09 10.03
C LYS A 461 -5.22 20.93 9.53
N GLY A 462 -5.04 21.58 8.39
CA GLY A 462 -6.00 22.54 7.86
C GLY A 462 -7.28 21.88 7.34
N LYS A 463 -8.26 22.72 7.07
CA LYS A 463 -9.52 22.34 6.44
C LYS A 463 -9.36 22.29 4.92
N PHE A 464 -10.23 21.55 4.27
CA PHE A 464 -10.37 21.46 2.82
C PHE A 464 -11.60 22.29 2.38
N TYR A 465 -11.47 23.00 1.25
CA TYR A 465 -12.58 23.68 0.60
C TYR A 465 -12.48 23.45 -0.91
N ASP A 466 -13.50 22.81 -1.49
CA ASP A 466 -13.58 22.52 -2.91
C ASP A 466 -13.96 23.79 -3.69
N LEU A 467 -13.16 24.13 -4.71
CA LEU A 467 -13.42 25.28 -5.58
C LEU A 467 -14.16 24.91 -6.87
N MET A 468 -14.48 23.63 -7.09
CA MET A 468 -15.08 23.19 -8.35
C MET A 468 -16.45 23.79 -8.59
N SER A 469 -17.28 23.94 -7.56
CA SER A 469 -18.60 24.57 -7.68
C SER A 469 -18.54 26.02 -8.18
N ALA A 470 -17.52 26.78 -7.73
CA ALA A 470 -17.31 28.17 -8.16
C ALA A 470 -16.69 28.29 -9.56
N ASN A 471 -16.16 27.17 -10.10
CA ASN A 471 -15.43 27.14 -11.37
C ASN A 471 -16.09 26.22 -12.42
N TYR A 472 -17.21 25.59 -12.12
CA TYR A 472 -17.88 24.66 -13.04
C TYR A 472 -18.29 25.30 -14.35
N GLU A 473 -18.88 26.50 -14.30
CA GLU A 473 -19.31 27.27 -15.47
C GLU A 473 -18.24 28.26 -15.97
N ASN A 474 -17.05 28.25 -15.35
CA ASN A 474 -15.96 29.12 -15.72
C ASN A 474 -15.26 28.60 -16.99
N SER A 475 -15.52 29.23 -18.14
CA SER A 475 -14.95 28.82 -19.44
C SER A 475 -13.43 28.91 -19.50
N GLU A 476 -12.79 29.73 -18.65
CA GLU A 476 -11.33 29.86 -18.55
C GLU A 476 -10.70 28.88 -17.58
N PHE A 477 -11.52 28.09 -16.86
CA PHE A 477 -11.02 27.05 -15.94
C PHE A 477 -10.98 25.65 -16.57
N ASN A 478 -12.02 25.25 -17.29
CA ASN A 478 -12.21 23.89 -17.84
C ASN A 478 -12.27 22.79 -16.75
N SER A 479 -13.37 22.73 -16.02
CA SER A 479 -13.63 21.79 -14.92
C SER A 479 -13.65 20.29 -15.32
N ALA A 480 -13.59 19.97 -16.61
CA ALA A 480 -13.44 18.58 -17.07
C ALA A 480 -11.98 18.09 -17.04
N LYS A 481 -11.02 19.01 -17.05
CA LYS A 481 -9.59 18.69 -17.14
C LYS A 481 -8.76 19.26 -15.99
N LYS A 482 -9.34 20.10 -15.16
CA LYS A 482 -8.64 20.79 -14.08
C LYS A 482 -9.38 20.65 -12.77
N TYR A 483 -8.65 20.58 -11.69
CA TYR A 483 -9.21 20.55 -10.34
C TYR A 483 -8.53 21.59 -9.47
N ALA A 484 -9.31 22.32 -8.69
CA ALA A 484 -8.80 23.34 -7.78
C ALA A 484 -9.48 23.25 -6.41
N PHE A 485 -8.71 23.47 -5.37
CA PHE A 485 -9.18 23.47 -3.98
C PHE A 485 -8.30 24.32 -3.09
N LEU A 486 -8.82 24.66 -1.92
CA LEU A 486 -8.08 25.35 -0.89
C LEU A 486 -7.77 24.43 0.29
N ARG A 487 -6.60 24.62 0.84
CA ARG A 487 -6.22 24.11 2.16
C ARG A 487 -5.91 25.29 3.06
N GLY A 488 -6.49 25.33 4.24
CA GLY A 488 -6.26 26.45 5.13
C GLY A 488 -6.36 26.11 6.60
N ASP A 489 -5.58 26.82 7.39
CA ASP A 489 -5.64 26.85 8.85
C ASP A 489 -5.57 28.32 9.34
N GLU A 490 -5.43 28.53 10.64
CA GLU A 490 -5.30 29.87 11.24
C GLU A 490 -4.12 30.67 10.65
N LYS A 491 -3.03 29.98 10.22
CA LYS A 491 -1.75 30.58 9.84
C LYS A 491 -1.60 30.79 8.34
N SER A 492 -2.12 29.86 7.53
CA SER A 492 -1.88 29.85 6.09
C SER A 492 -3.11 29.48 5.30
N LEU A 493 -3.17 29.97 4.07
CA LEU A 493 -4.14 29.59 3.04
C LEU A 493 -3.35 29.19 1.80
N LEU A 494 -3.60 27.98 1.32
CA LEU A 494 -3.00 27.43 0.13
C LEU A 494 -4.06 27.21 -0.93
N LEU A 495 -3.78 27.63 -2.15
CA LEU A 495 -4.53 27.28 -3.36
C LEU A 495 -3.77 26.17 -4.07
N ILE A 496 -4.41 25.06 -4.29
CA ILE A 496 -3.88 23.94 -5.06
C ILE A 496 -4.64 23.85 -6.36
N VAL A 497 -3.92 23.86 -7.49
CA VAL A 497 -4.51 23.74 -8.84
C VAL A 497 -3.75 22.64 -9.58
N VAL A 498 -4.48 21.69 -10.15
CA VAL A 498 -3.92 20.60 -10.95
C VAL A 498 -4.54 20.59 -12.35
N ASN A 499 -3.74 20.22 -13.34
CA ASN A 499 -4.09 20.15 -14.75
C ASN A 499 -3.85 18.72 -15.27
N PHE A 500 -4.91 18.02 -15.59
CA PHE A 500 -4.87 16.67 -16.19
C PHE A 500 -4.87 16.71 -17.72
N ASN A 501 -4.77 17.91 -18.32
CA ASN A 501 -4.68 18.06 -19.77
C ASN A 501 -3.24 17.85 -20.27
N ASP A 502 -3.12 17.44 -21.52
CA ASP A 502 -1.86 17.24 -22.26
C ASP A 502 -1.23 18.54 -22.78
N ALA A 503 -1.82 19.68 -22.46
CA ALA A 503 -1.34 21.00 -22.83
C ALA A 503 -1.24 21.92 -21.61
N GLU A 504 -0.20 22.75 -21.61
CA GLU A 504 -0.08 23.92 -20.73
C GLU A 504 -1.29 24.84 -20.89
N SER A 505 -1.77 25.42 -19.82
CA SER A 505 -2.95 26.29 -19.85
C SER A 505 -2.81 27.45 -18.89
N VAL A 506 -3.22 28.64 -19.35
CA VAL A 506 -3.56 29.73 -18.44
C VAL A 506 -4.93 29.40 -17.83
N VAL A 507 -5.01 29.39 -16.54
CA VAL A 507 -6.20 29.01 -15.77
C VAL A 507 -6.66 30.20 -14.97
N ASN A 508 -7.91 30.56 -15.13
CA ASN A 508 -8.57 31.54 -14.27
C ASN A 508 -9.30 30.83 -13.14
N VAL A 509 -8.86 31.01 -11.90
CA VAL A 509 -9.47 30.36 -10.73
C VAL A 509 -10.30 31.34 -9.95
N ASN A 510 -11.61 31.10 -9.86
CA ASN A 510 -12.52 31.86 -9.02
C ASN A 510 -12.44 31.32 -7.57
N ILE A 511 -12.19 32.25 -6.62
CA ILE A 511 -12.23 31.95 -5.18
C ILE A 511 -13.41 32.77 -4.61
N PRO A 512 -14.52 32.12 -4.22
CA PRO A 512 -15.71 32.82 -3.74
C PRO A 512 -15.50 33.39 -2.33
N ASP A 513 -16.29 34.43 -1.97
CA ASP A 513 -16.15 35.12 -0.68
C ASP A 513 -16.42 34.24 0.54
N ASP A 514 -17.31 33.26 0.41
CA ASP A 514 -17.61 32.28 1.45
C ASP A 514 -16.42 31.33 1.73
N ALA A 515 -15.54 31.10 0.75
CA ALA A 515 -14.30 30.35 0.97
C ALA A 515 -13.38 31.07 1.98
N TYR A 516 -13.24 32.39 1.87
CA TYR A 516 -12.47 33.17 2.86
C TYR A 516 -13.11 33.12 4.25
N SER A 517 -14.43 33.26 4.29
CA SER A 517 -15.22 33.17 5.53
C SER A 517 -15.09 31.81 6.20
N PHE A 518 -15.07 30.71 5.40
CA PHE A 518 -14.89 29.33 5.87
C PHE A 518 -13.56 29.14 6.62
N PHE A 519 -12.49 29.81 6.16
CA PHE A 519 -11.19 29.78 6.81
C PHE A 519 -10.99 30.89 7.87
N GLN A 520 -12.03 31.67 8.17
CA GLN A 520 -11.97 32.81 9.09
C GLN A 520 -10.88 33.83 8.67
N LYS A 521 -10.73 34.05 7.37
CA LYS A 521 -9.81 35.02 6.79
C LYS A 521 -10.59 36.22 6.28
N GLU A 522 -10.06 37.43 6.53
CA GLU A 522 -10.56 38.60 5.87
C GLU A 522 -10.09 38.64 4.43
N LYS A 523 -11.03 38.79 3.51
CA LYS A 523 -10.71 39.08 2.11
C LYS A 523 -10.18 40.50 2.03
N LYS A 524 -8.92 40.67 1.64
CA LYS A 524 -8.36 41.97 1.34
C LYS A 524 -8.37 42.22 -0.16
N LYS A 525 -8.32 43.54 -0.52
CA LYS A 525 -8.39 43.95 -1.92
C LYS A 525 -7.24 43.46 -2.79
N ASN A 526 -6.04 43.32 -2.18
CA ASN A 526 -4.83 42.89 -2.88
C ASN A 526 -4.21 41.71 -2.16
N GLY A 527 -3.59 40.82 -2.93
CA GLY A 527 -2.87 39.67 -2.41
C GLY A 527 -1.84 39.12 -3.39
N LEU A 528 -1.01 38.23 -2.87
CA LEU A 528 0.00 37.50 -3.64
C LEU A 528 -0.25 35.99 -3.53
N ALA A 529 -0.16 35.30 -4.67
CA ALA A 529 -0.12 33.84 -4.76
C ALA A 529 1.31 33.42 -5.10
N SER A 530 2.04 32.90 -4.13
CA SER A 530 3.44 32.51 -4.26
C SER A 530 3.58 30.98 -4.42
N PRO A 531 4.20 30.47 -5.50
CA PRO A 531 4.34 29.05 -5.75
C PRO A 531 5.29 28.42 -4.74
N LEU A 532 4.95 27.24 -4.25
CA LEU A 532 5.71 26.51 -3.23
C LEU A 532 6.52 25.33 -3.81
N LEU A 533 6.05 24.69 -4.88
CA LEU A 533 6.78 23.59 -5.54
C LEU A 533 7.89 24.11 -6.47
N LYS A 534 7.88 25.43 -6.75
CA LYS A 534 8.90 26.10 -7.58
C LYS A 534 9.06 25.49 -8.99
N PHE A 535 8.00 24.89 -9.53
CA PHE A 535 7.89 24.78 -10.97
C PHE A 535 7.96 26.20 -11.52
N LYS A 536 8.27 26.41 -12.76
CA LYS A 536 8.57 27.71 -13.41
C LYS A 536 7.55 28.84 -13.19
N ASN A 537 6.62 28.67 -12.25
CA ASN A 537 5.54 29.62 -11.98
C ASN A 537 6.05 30.85 -11.22
N PRO A 538 5.77 32.06 -11.70
CA PRO A 538 6.07 33.29 -10.95
C PRO A 538 5.07 33.48 -9.80
N THR A 539 5.44 34.31 -8.83
CA THR A 539 4.47 34.87 -7.89
C THR A 539 3.48 35.75 -8.66
N VAL A 540 2.19 35.52 -8.44
CA VAL A 540 1.11 36.25 -9.10
C VAL A 540 0.45 37.21 -8.12
N SER A 541 0.35 38.48 -8.46
CA SER A 541 -0.46 39.46 -7.74
C SER A 541 -1.90 39.40 -8.23
N PHE A 542 -2.83 39.49 -7.31
CA PHE A 542 -4.25 39.63 -7.65
C PHE A 542 -4.87 40.83 -6.92
N SER A 543 -5.81 41.51 -7.58
CA SER A 543 -6.56 42.61 -7.02
C SER A 543 -8.04 42.27 -7.07
N ASP A 544 -8.88 43.03 -6.39
CA ASP A 544 -10.35 43.06 -6.20
C ASP A 544 -11.27 42.08 -6.97
N THR A 545 -10.78 41.41 -8.01
CA THR A 545 -11.50 40.37 -8.73
C THR A 545 -11.21 39.03 -8.06
N ASN A 546 -12.24 38.25 -7.79
CA ASN A 546 -12.08 36.87 -7.24
C ASN A 546 -11.36 35.95 -8.21
N ALA A 547 -10.81 36.45 -9.30
CA ALA A 547 -10.19 35.69 -10.37
C ALA A 547 -8.67 35.77 -10.28
N LEU A 548 -8.03 34.59 -10.26
CA LEU A 548 -6.59 34.44 -10.23
C LEU A 548 -6.13 33.71 -11.48
N TYR A 549 -5.35 34.39 -12.33
CA TYR A 549 -4.80 33.81 -13.56
C TYR A 549 -3.45 33.14 -13.27
N LEU A 550 -3.37 31.83 -13.50
CA LEU A 550 -2.21 31.00 -13.25
C LEU A 550 -1.83 30.24 -14.51
N ASN A 551 -0.53 30.06 -14.74
CA ASN A 551 -0.05 29.17 -15.79
C ASN A 551 0.27 27.80 -15.18
N ILE A 552 -0.35 26.74 -15.69
CA ILE A 552 -0.14 25.37 -15.19
C ILE A 552 0.27 24.47 -16.36
N ASP A 553 1.44 23.86 -16.24
CA ASP A 553 1.97 22.94 -17.25
C ASP A 553 1.05 21.72 -17.48
N ALA A 554 1.26 21.03 -18.59
CA ALA A 554 0.55 19.79 -18.93
C ALA A 554 0.77 18.73 -17.86
N PHE A 555 -0.26 17.96 -17.51
CA PHE A 555 -0.23 16.87 -16.52
C PHE A 555 0.44 17.27 -15.19
N SER A 556 0.36 18.52 -14.80
CA SER A 556 1.08 19.08 -13.65
C SER A 556 0.13 19.81 -12.71
N GLY A 557 0.67 20.50 -11.75
CA GLY A 557 -0.06 21.36 -10.82
C GLY A 557 0.88 22.21 -10.00
N GLU A 558 0.30 23.13 -9.22
CA GLU A 558 1.08 23.97 -8.33
C GLU A 558 0.33 24.21 -7.02
N ILE A 559 1.07 24.48 -5.98
CA ILE A 559 0.59 24.84 -4.66
C ILE A 559 1.01 26.28 -4.41
N PHE A 560 0.03 27.18 -4.35
CA PHE A 560 0.28 28.59 -4.11
C PHE A 560 -0.05 28.96 -2.67
N LYS A 561 0.87 29.63 -2.00
CA LYS A 561 0.58 30.27 -0.71
C LYS A 561 -0.03 31.64 -0.94
N ILE A 562 -1.25 31.83 -0.44
CA ILE A 562 -1.96 33.10 -0.53
C ILE A 562 -1.59 33.96 0.67
N THR A 563 -1.11 35.16 0.41
CA THR A 563 -0.84 36.20 1.41
C THR A 563 -1.57 37.48 1.01
N PHE A 564 -2.12 38.19 1.99
CA PHE A 564 -2.83 39.42 1.80
C PHE A 564 -1.99 40.60 2.29
N GLU A 565 -1.96 41.69 1.50
CA GLU A 565 -1.30 42.95 1.84
C GLU A 565 -2.17 43.86 2.72
#